data_b82127418695db23c766986d06388c48
#
_entry.id   b82127418695db23c766986d06388c48
#
_cell.length_a   1.000
_cell.length_b   1.000
_cell.length_c   1.000
_cell.angle_alpha   90.00
_cell.angle_beta   90.00
_cell.angle_gamma   90.00
#
_symmetry.space_group_name_H-M   'P 1'
#
loop_
_entity.id
_entity.type
_entity.pdbx_description
1 polymer ?
#
loop_
_entity_poly.entity_id
_entity_poly.type
_entity_poly.pdbx_seq_one_letter_code
_entity_poly.pdbx_strand_id
1 'polypeptide(L)'
;MSNDKSTGKTSGFILISLICFIVFSLGFLPSIVISRIFLYFIPLNQIWHIFLLPFFIYFILVFTIFYQLLFSGIVIHLFNIRYEEGVYDYTYKNKMAFRWIALCALYTPIRKILEIFPLGGIKNTYFRMLGMKLGKNNLVGGIIKDPCLTEFGDNITMGEYAIIYAHIHNYEKNTILMKRVKIGNNCIIGAGAIIMPGAVLEDDVKLAAGAIVTKSQILKKGKIYAGIPAKEIKPKKGK
;
A
#
# COMPACT_ATOMS: atom_id res chain seq x y z
N MET A 1 -35.53 3.92 16.53
CA MET A 1 -34.05 3.96 16.68
C MET A 1 -33.24 3.44 15.46
N SER A 2 -33.86 3.15 14.31
CA SER A 2 -33.18 2.64 13.10
C SER A 2 -32.63 3.73 12.15
N ASN A 3 -33.17 4.93 12.19
CA ASN A 3 -32.78 6.02 11.26
C ASN A 3 -31.41 6.65 11.54
N ASP A 4 -30.88 6.64 12.77
CA ASP A 4 -29.60 7.30 13.13
C ASP A 4 -28.35 6.51 12.70
N LYS A 5 -28.48 5.19 12.50
CA LYS A 5 -27.37 4.35 11.99
C LYS A 5 -27.13 4.50 10.49
N SER A 6 -28.18 4.81 9.72
CA SER A 6 -28.07 4.98 8.26
C SER A 6 -27.47 6.34 7.90
N THR A 7 -27.88 7.41 8.58
CA THR A 7 -27.41 8.77 8.32
C THR A 7 -25.90 8.93 8.59
N GLY A 8 -25.37 8.31 9.66
CA GLY A 8 -23.95 8.35 9.96
C GLY A 8 -23.06 7.57 8.97
N LYS A 9 -23.58 6.52 8.32
CA LYS A 9 -22.88 5.80 7.25
C LYS A 9 -22.79 6.62 5.98
N THR A 10 -23.90 7.26 5.59
CA THR A 10 -23.99 8.07 4.37
C THR A 10 -23.08 9.30 4.45
N SER A 11 -23.08 10.02 5.57
CA SER A 11 -22.25 11.22 5.75
C SER A 11 -20.74 10.91 5.73
N GLY A 12 -20.30 9.82 6.38
CA GLY A 12 -18.91 9.39 6.37
C GLY A 12 -18.43 8.96 5.00
N PHE A 13 -19.26 8.23 4.25
CA PHE A 13 -18.96 7.83 2.88
C PHE A 13 -18.82 9.05 1.95
N ILE A 14 -19.77 10.01 2.02
CA ILE A 14 -19.72 11.24 1.22
C ILE A 14 -18.46 12.04 1.53
N LEU A 15 -18.10 12.17 2.81
CA LEU A 15 -16.89 12.90 3.21
C LEU A 15 -15.62 12.27 2.62
N ILE A 16 -15.46 10.95 2.70
CA ILE A 16 -14.29 10.26 2.12
C ILE A 16 -14.28 10.39 0.60
N SER A 17 -15.42 10.25 -0.06
CA SER A 17 -15.52 10.43 -1.51
C SER A 17 -15.12 11.84 -1.94
N LEU A 18 -15.54 12.85 -1.20
CA LEU A 18 -15.17 14.24 -1.45
C LEU A 18 -13.66 14.48 -1.24
N ILE A 19 -13.09 13.92 -0.18
CA ILE A 19 -11.63 13.98 0.05
C ILE A 19 -10.87 13.34 -1.12
N CYS A 20 -11.27 12.15 -1.54
CA CYS A 20 -10.65 11.47 -2.68
C CYS A 20 -10.79 12.30 -3.97
N PHE A 21 -11.99 12.84 -4.24
CA PHE A 21 -12.22 13.69 -5.40
C PHE A 21 -11.30 14.91 -5.40
N ILE A 22 -11.20 15.63 -4.28
CA ILE A 22 -10.33 16.80 -4.17
C ILE A 22 -8.86 16.41 -4.34
N VAL A 23 -8.40 15.38 -3.61
CA VAL A 23 -6.99 14.98 -3.65
C VAL A 23 -6.56 14.53 -5.05
N PHE A 24 -7.36 13.67 -5.69
CA PHE A 24 -7.01 13.19 -7.03
C PHE A 24 -7.17 14.28 -8.09
N SER A 25 -8.17 15.16 -8.00
CA SER A 25 -8.31 16.29 -8.93
C SER A 25 -7.14 17.26 -8.83
N LEU A 26 -6.73 17.62 -7.62
CA LEU A 26 -5.58 18.51 -7.42
C LEU A 26 -4.26 17.86 -7.89
N GLY A 27 -4.14 16.54 -7.78
CA GLY A 27 -2.99 15.79 -8.31
C GLY A 27 -2.85 15.86 -9.85
N PHE A 28 -3.90 16.20 -10.60
CA PHE A 28 -3.84 16.42 -12.04
C PHE A 28 -3.39 17.83 -12.44
N LEU A 29 -3.49 18.83 -11.55
CA LEU A 29 -3.19 20.22 -11.89
C LEU A 29 -1.82 20.43 -12.55
N PRO A 30 -0.70 19.89 -12.03
CA PRO A 30 0.60 20.08 -12.64
C PRO A 30 0.66 19.56 -14.07
N SER A 31 0.01 18.42 -14.34
CA SER A 31 -0.04 17.82 -15.67
C SER A 31 -0.83 18.67 -16.65
N ILE A 32 -1.93 19.27 -16.19
CA ILE A 32 -2.73 20.21 -17.01
C ILE A 32 -1.91 21.45 -17.36
N VAL A 33 -1.20 22.02 -16.37
CA VAL A 33 -0.34 23.20 -16.59
C VAL A 33 0.76 22.89 -17.60
N ILE A 34 1.47 21.76 -17.43
CA ILE A 34 2.53 21.34 -18.36
C ILE A 34 1.97 21.11 -19.76
N SER A 35 0.80 20.46 -19.87
CA SER A 35 0.15 20.22 -21.16
C SER A 35 -0.22 21.55 -21.85
N ARG A 36 -0.69 22.54 -21.09
CA ARG A 36 -0.99 23.88 -21.64
C ARG A 36 0.28 24.57 -22.11
N ILE A 37 1.38 24.48 -21.38
CA ILE A 37 2.68 25.03 -21.77
C ILE A 37 3.19 24.33 -23.03
N PHE A 38 3.15 23.01 -23.10
CA PHE A 38 3.56 22.25 -24.28
C PHE A 38 2.80 22.71 -25.55
N LEU A 39 1.46 22.79 -25.45
CA LEU A 39 0.61 23.22 -26.56
C LEU A 39 0.82 24.70 -26.95
N TYR A 40 1.30 25.54 -26.05
CA TYR A 40 1.68 26.92 -26.35
C TYR A 40 2.92 27.01 -27.25
N PHE A 41 3.94 26.20 -26.96
CA PHE A 41 5.19 26.15 -27.72
C PHE A 41 5.09 25.26 -28.97
N ILE A 42 4.25 24.24 -28.96
CA ILE A 42 4.07 23.25 -30.03
C ILE A 42 2.57 23.21 -30.42
N PRO A 43 2.11 24.16 -31.25
CA PRO A 43 0.67 24.35 -31.52
C PRO A 43 0.04 23.29 -32.44
N LEU A 44 0.76 22.21 -32.75
CA LEU A 44 0.30 21.05 -33.57
C LEU A 44 -0.17 21.46 -35.01
N ASN A 45 0.30 22.57 -35.52
CA ASN A 45 -0.08 23.10 -36.84
C ASN A 45 0.81 22.56 -37.97
N GLN A 46 1.82 21.76 -37.67
CA GLN A 46 2.72 21.14 -38.64
C GLN A 46 2.80 19.64 -38.45
N ILE A 47 2.96 18.88 -39.54
CA ILE A 47 2.91 17.42 -39.50
C ILE A 47 3.97 16.81 -38.58
N TRP A 48 5.16 17.40 -38.50
CA TRP A 48 6.24 16.90 -37.65
C TRP A 48 5.93 17.06 -36.14
N HIS A 49 5.06 17.99 -35.73
CA HIS A 49 4.59 18.10 -34.36
C HIS A 49 3.85 16.82 -33.89
N ILE A 50 3.19 16.11 -34.82
CA ILE A 50 2.47 14.87 -34.53
C ILE A 50 3.44 13.78 -34.07
N PHE A 51 4.67 13.75 -34.59
CA PHE A 51 5.68 12.79 -34.16
C PHE A 51 6.17 13.00 -32.73
N LEU A 52 5.98 14.21 -32.15
CA LEU A 52 6.30 14.50 -30.75
C LEU A 52 5.21 14.03 -29.77
N LEU A 53 3.97 13.87 -30.24
CA LEU A 53 2.83 13.54 -29.38
C LEU A 53 3.02 12.23 -28.59
N PRO A 54 3.47 11.10 -29.16
CA PRO A 54 3.63 9.86 -28.39
C PRO A 54 4.59 10.03 -27.20
N PHE A 55 5.69 10.75 -27.39
CA PHE A 55 6.66 11.04 -26.34
C PHE A 55 6.06 11.94 -25.26
N PHE A 56 5.33 12.97 -25.67
CA PHE A 56 4.66 13.87 -24.74
C PHE A 56 3.56 13.15 -23.95
N ILE A 57 2.72 12.35 -24.60
CA ILE A 57 1.66 11.58 -23.95
C ILE A 57 2.26 10.61 -22.91
N TYR A 58 3.33 9.90 -23.28
CA TYR A 58 3.99 9.01 -22.34
C TYR A 58 4.62 9.79 -21.17
N PHE A 59 5.30 10.89 -21.45
CA PHE A 59 5.87 11.75 -20.42
C PHE A 59 4.80 12.27 -19.45
N ILE A 60 3.69 12.83 -19.96
CA ILE A 60 2.65 13.39 -19.12
C ILE A 60 1.92 12.32 -18.31
N LEU A 61 1.80 11.10 -18.85
CA LEU A 61 1.26 9.96 -18.12
C LEU A 61 2.12 9.61 -16.91
N VAL A 62 3.43 9.39 -17.11
CA VAL A 62 4.39 9.07 -16.03
C VAL A 62 4.45 10.20 -15.02
N PHE A 63 4.47 11.44 -15.49
CA PHE A 63 4.48 12.63 -14.65
C PHE A 63 3.21 12.74 -13.78
N THR A 64 2.05 12.46 -14.36
CA THR A 64 0.78 12.45 -13.65
C THR A 64 0.79 11.39 -12.53
N ILE A 65 1.25 10.18 -12.84
CA ILE A 65 1.38 9.09 -11.85
C ILE A 65 2.28 9.53 -10.68
N PHE A 66 3.42 10.13 -11.01
CA PHE A 66 4.35 10.64 -10.00
C PHE A 66 3.70 11.70 -9.09
N TYR A 67 2.98 12.66 -9.69
CA TYR A 67 2.29 13.71 -8.91
C TYR A 67 1.14 13.18 -8.07
N GLN A 68 0.35 12.24 -8.58
CA GLN A 68 -0.71 11.60 -7.82
C GLN A 68 -0.15 10.88 -6.58
N LEU A 69 0.94 10.16 -6.76
CA LEU A 69 1.65 9.47 -5.68
C LEU A 69 2.17 10.47 -4.64
N LEU A 70 2.89 11.50 -5.10
CA LEU A 70 3.47 12.51 -4.23
C LEU A 70 2.38 13.25 -3.46
N PHE A 71 1.33 13.72 -4.15
CA PHE A 71 0.28 14.54 -3.55
C PHE A 71 -0.56 13.74 -2.55
N SER A 72 -1.00 12.52 -2.91
CA SER A 72 -1.73 11.65 -1.98
C SER A 72 -0.88 11.30 -0.75
N GLY A 73 0.41 11.01 -0.94
CA GLY A 73 1.35 10.73 0.14
C GLY A 73 1.54 11.92 1.08
N ILE A 74 1.69 13.14 0.52
CA ILE A 74 1.77 14.39 1.30
C ILE A 74 0.49 14.59 2.13
N VAL A 75 -0.68 14.44 1.52
CA VAL A 75 -1.95 14.60 2.23
C VAL A 75 -2.06 13.61 3.38
N ILE A 76 -1.79 12.32 3.14
CA ILE A 76 -1.82 11.28 4.18
C ILE A 76 -0.83 11.61 5.31
N HIS A 77 0.36 12.08 4.96
CA HIS A 77 1.39 12.42 5.93
C HIS A 77 1.02 13.67 6.76
N LEU A 78 0.62 14.78 6.12
CA LEU A 78 0.31 16.06 6.79
C LEU A 78 -0.92 15.95 7.69
N PHE A 79 -1.98 15.27 7.23
CA PHE A 79 -3.19 15.08 8.03
C PHE A 79 -3.10 13.89 8.97
N ASN A 80 -1.93 13.23 9.05
CA ASN A 80 -1.68 12.06 9.88
C ASN A 80 -2.81 11.02 9.75
N ILE A 81 -3.18 10.68 8.51
CA ILE A 81 -4.20 9.67 8.20
C ILE A 81 -3.60 8.29 8.43
N ARG A 82 -3.36 7.97 9.71
CA ARG A 82 -2.78 6.70 10.17
C ARG A 82 -3.63 6.16 11.30
N TYR A 83 -3.60 4.86 11.47
CA TYR A 83 -4.33 4.15 12.52
C TYR A 83 -3.36 3.30 13.34
N GLU A 84 -3.80 2.90 14.52
CA GLU A 84 -3.00 2.20 15.52
C GLU A 84 -3.53 0.78 15.74
N GLU A 85 -2.72 -0.03 16.44
CA GLU A 85 -3.11 -1.38 16.81
C GLU A 85 -4.30 -1.36 17.78
N GLY A 86 -5.21 -2.30 17.61
CA GLY A 86 -6.39 -2.42 18.47
C GLY A 86 -7.53 -3.18 17.80
N VAL A 87 -8.63 -3.28 18.54
CA VAL A 87 -9.92 -3.77 18.01
C VAL A 87 -10.88 -2.60 18.07
N TYR A 88 -11.46 -2.25 16.94
CA TYR A 88 -12.28 -1.05 16.80
C TYR A 88 -13.63 -1.42 16.17
N ASP A 89 -14.68 -0.73 16.59
CA ASP A 89 -15.97 -0.80 15.91
C ASP A 89 -15.82 -0.34 14.47
N TYR A 90 -16.26 -1.16 13.52
CA TYR A 90 -16.16 -0.85 12.10
C TYR A 90 -17.27 0.11 11.69
N THR A 91 -17.12 1.37 12.09
CA THR A 91 -18.07 2.46 11.82
C THR A 91 -17.33 3.74 11.46
N TYR A 92 -17.97 4.63 10.69
CA TYR A 92 -17.41 5.96 10.38
C TYR A 92 -17.31 6.88 11.61
N LYS A 93 -18.01 6.57 12.70
CA LYS A 93 -17.94 7.34 13.97
C LYS A 93 -16.67 6.98 14.76
N ASN A 94 -16.11 5.78 14.56
CA ASN A 94 -14.86 5.40 15.20
C ASN A 94 -13.67 6.01 14.45
N LYS A 95 -12.86 6.81 15.15
CA LYS A 95 -11.73 7.54 14.56
C LYS A 95 -10.71 6.65 13.86
N MET A 96 -10.40 5.46 14.41
CA MET A 96 -9.40 4.55 13.84
C MET A 96 -9.95 3.82 12.63
N ALA A 97 -11.20 3.35 12.70
CA ALA A 97 -11.87 2.75 11.54
C ALA A 97 -12.04 3.77 10.40
N PHE A 98 -12.42 5.01 10.70
CA PHE A 98 -12.51 6.09 9.72
C PHE A 98 -11.16 6.36 9.04
N ARG A 99 -10.07 6.48 9.82
CA ARG A 99 -8.72 6.67 9.28
C ARG A 99 -8.28 5.50 8.39
N TRP A 100 -8.61 4.27 8.79
CA TRP A 100 -8.34 3.09 7.98
C TRP A 100 -9.08 3.15 6.65
N ILE A 101 -10.39 3.46 6.64
CA ILE A 101 -11.18 3.58 5.42
C ILE A 101 -10.63 4.70 4.52
N ALA A 102 -10.31 5.87 5.11
CA ALA A 102 -9.76 7.01 4.38
C ALA A 102 -8.40 6.70 3.76
N LEU A 103 -7.50 6.04 4.53
CA LEU A 103 -6.21 5.61 3.99
C LEU A 103 -6.40 4.60 2.86
N CYS A 104 -7.27 3.60 3.03
CA CYS A 104 -7.57 2.63 1.99
C CYS A 104 -8.10 3.30 0.72
N ALA A 105 -8.99 4.29 0.85
CA ALA A 105 -9.58 5.00 -0.29
C ALA A 105 -8.53 5.81 -1.07
N LEU A 106 -7.61 6.49 -0.38
CA LEU A 106 -6.54 7.27 -0.98
C LEU A 106 -5.39 6.39 -1.51
N TYR A 107 -5.06 5.32 -0.80
CA TYR A 107 -3.92 4.46 -1.12
C TYR A 107 -4.22 3.44 -2.23
N THR A 108 -5.41 2.83 -2.23
CA THR A 108 -5.70 1.70 -3.14
C THR A 108 -5.56 2.03 -4.62
N PRO A 109 -6.05 3.18 -5.14
CA PRO A 109 -5.84 3.54 -6.55
C PRO A 109 -4.35 3.69 -6.89
N ILE A 110 -3.59 4.38 -6.04
CA ILE A 110 -2.14 4.58 -6.24
C ILE A 110 -1.40 3.25 -6.19
N ARG A 111 -1.74 2.38 -5.24
CA ARG A 111 -1.16 1.04 -5.14
C ARG A 111 -1.35 0.23 -6.41
N LYS A 112 -2.57 0.25 -6.99
CA LYS A 112 -2.85 -0.44 -8.25
C LYS A 112 -2.01 0.09 -9.40
N ILE A 113 -1.82 1.40 -9.49
CA ILE A 113 -0.92 2.00 -10.47
C ILE A 113 0.52 1.54 -10.26
N LEU A 114 1.01 1.49 -9.01
CA LEU A 114 2.36 1.03 -8.67
C LEU A 114 2.58 -0.48 -8.90
N GLU A 115 1.53 -1.28 -8.98
CA GLU A 115 1.60 -2.69 -9.40
C GLU A 115 1.86 -2.80 -10.91
N ILE A 116 1.30 -1.90 -11.72
CA ILE A 116 1.46 -1.87 -13.18
C ILE A 116 2.77 -1.17 -13.57
N PHE A 117 3.10 -0.06 -12.89
CA PHE A 117 4.29 0.74 -13.13
C PHE A 117 5.22 0.68 -11.90
N PRO A 118 6.13 -0.32 -11.82
CA PRO A 118 7.00 -0.50 -10.66
C PRO A 118 8.09 0.58 -10.63
N LEU A 119 7.78 1.73 -10.02
CA LEU A 119 8.69 2.88 -9.91
C LEU A 119 9.73 2.71 -8.76
N GLY A 120 10.30 1.52 -8.59
CA GLY A 120 11.47 1.24 -7.75
C GLY A 120 11.53 1.99 -6.41
N GLY A 121 12.55 2.82 -6.25
CA GLY A 121 12.78 3.59 -5.01
C GLY A 121 11.67 4.58 -4.64
N ILE A 122 10.87 5.03 -5.61
CA ILE A 122 9.73 5.93 -5.38
C ILE A 122 8.65 5.20 -4.58
N LYS A 123 8.39 3.92 -4.87
CA LYS A 123 7.48 3.07 -4.11
C LYS A 123 7.85 3.01 -2.63
N ASN A 124 9.13 2.82 -2.32
CA ASN A 124 9.62 2.76 -0.95
C ASN A 124 9.46 4.11 -0.22
N THR A 125 9.72 5.22 -0.91
CA THR A 125 9.49 6.57 -0.37
C THR A 125 8.02 6.79 -0.07
N TYR A 126 7.14 6.39 -0.98
CA TYR A 126 5.70 6.48 -0.78
C TYR A 126 5.23 5.68 0.46
N PHE A 127 5.69 4.45 0.63
CA PHE A 127 5.37 3.67 1.84
C PHE A 127 5.80 4.37 3.13
N ARG A 128 6.97 5.03 3.14
CA ARG A 128 7.40 5.84 4.30
C ARG A 128 6.45 7.02 4.57
N MET A 129 5.98 7.70 3.52
CA MET A 129 4.97 8.78 3.66
C MET A 129 3.66 8.27 4.25
N LEU A 130 3.26 7.03 3.92
CA LEU A 130 2.09 6.36 4.51
C LEU A 130 2.32 5.88 5.96
N GLY A 131 3.52 6.04 6.49
CA GLY A 131 3.86 5.68 7.88
C GLY A 131 4.47 4.30 8.07
N MET A 132 4.86 3.62 6.98
CA MET A 132 5.60 2.37 7.07
C MET A 132 7.01 2.60 7.62
N LYS A 133 7.42 1.80 8.58
CA LYS A 133 8.82 1.71 8.97
C LYS A 133 9.53 0.78 7.99
N LEU A 134 10.38 1.35 7.17
CA LEU A 134 11.05 0.64 6.08
C LEU A 134 12.56 0.91 6.14
N GLY A 135 13.33 -0.13 6.39
CA GLY A 135 14.79 -0.09 6.40
C GLY A 135 15.40 0.12 5.01
N LYS A 136 16.67 -0.22 4.87
CA LYS A 136 17.44 -0.02 3.65
C LYS A 136 17.42 -1.28 2.76
N ASN A 137 17.72 -1.11 1.46
CA ASN A 137 17.90 -2.19 0.48
C ASN A 137 16.73 -3.17 0.38
N ASN A 138 15.50 -2.69 0.49
CA ASN A 138 14.30 -3.52 0.41
C ASN A 138 13.73 -3.55 -1.00
N LEU A 139 13.53 -4.75 -1.53
CA LEU A 139 12.81 -5.01 -2.77
C LEU A 139 11.38 -5.47 -2.43
N VAL A 140 10.41 -4.60 -2.66
CA VAL A 140 8.99 -4.86 -2.35
C VAL A 140 8.24 -5.16 -3.64
N GLY A 141 8.22 -6.43 -4.07
CA GLY A 141 7.47 -6.91 -5.24
C GLY A 141 5.98 -7.10 -4.97
N GLY A 142 5.62 -7.39 -3.72
CA GLY A 142 4.25 -7.70 -3.32
C GLY A 142 3.39 -6.52 -2.91
N ILE A 143 2.28 -6.85 -2.25
CA ILE A 143 1.20 -5.94 -1.82
C ILE A 143 1.24 -5.75 -0.32
N ILE A 144 1.39 -4.52 0.15
CA ILE A 144 1.25 -4.16 1.55
C ILE A 144 -0.09 -3.45 1.71
N LYS A 145 -1.03 -4.07 2.45
CA LYS A 145 -2.38 -3.51 2.63
C LYS A 145 -2.40 -2.36 3.63
N ASP A 146 -1.58 -2.46 4.65
CA ASP A 146 -1.58 -1.57 5.81
C ASP A 146 -0.17 -1.02 6.07
N PRO A 147 0.32 -0.06 5.26
CA PRO A 147 1.69 0.44 5.39
C PRO A 147 2.02 0.96 6.79
N CYS A 148 1.12 1.73 7.42
CA CYS A 148 1.35 2.31 8.76
C CYS A 148 1.44 1.27 9.90
N LEU A 149 0.99 0.02 9.66
CA LEU A 149 1.10 -1.10 10.58
C LEU A 149 2.08 -2.18 10.09
N THR A 150 2.95 -1.87 9.15
CA THR A 150 3.97 -2.79 8.63
C THR A 150 5.36 -2.24 8.90
N GLU A 151 6.23 -3.06 9.48
CA GLU A 151 7.62 -2.72 9.76
C GLU A 151 8.54 -3.70 9.03
N PHE A 152 9.47 -3.18 8.26
CA PHE A 152 10.54 -3.92 7.58
C PHE A 152 11.89 -3.48 8.11
N GLY A 153 12.74 -4.44 8.42
CA GLY A 153 14.17 -4.23 8.63
C GLY A 153 14.91 -3.96 7.32
N ASP A 154 16.20 -4.28 7.30
CA ASP A 154 17.07 -4.09 6.14
C ASP A 154 17.15 -5.35 5.27
N ASN A 155 17.45 -5.19 3.96
CA ASN A 155 17.75 -6.28 3.02
C ASN A 155 16.60 -7.30 2.86
N ILE A 156 15.36 -6.86 2.79
CA ILE A 156 14.22 -7.72 2.59
C ILE A 156 13.90 -7.86 1.10
N THR A 157 13.69 -9.10 0.66
CA THR A 157 13.13 -9.40 -0.66
C THR A 157 11.73 -9.94 -0.48
N MET A 158 10.73 -9.23 -1.01
CA MET A 158 9.33 -9.64 -1.06
C MET A 158 8.94 -9.93 -2.49
N GLY A 159 8.63 -11.20 -2.77
CA GLY A 159 8.25 -11.68 -4.09
C GLY A 159 6.91 -11.10 -4.58
N GLU A 160 6.68 -11.20 -5.89
CA GLU A 160 5.45 -10.74 -6.52
C GLU A 160 4.23 -11.49 -5.96
N TYR A 161 3.09 -10.81 -5.94
CA TYR A 161 1.81 -11.33 -5.41
C TYR A 161 1.84 -11.76 -3.94
N ALA A 162 2.95 -11.62 -3.21
CA ALA A 162 2.93 -11.77 -1.76
C ALA A 162 2.10 -10.64 -1.15
N ILE A 163 1.32 -10.95 -0.11
CA ILE A 163 0.39 -9.98 0.50
C ILE A 163 0.62 -9.91 2.00
N ILE A 164 0.73 -8.69 2.52
CA ILE A 164 0.77 -8.42 3.96
C ILE A 164 -0.52 -7.73 4.37
N TYR A 165 -1.26 -8.36 5.29
CA TYR A 165 -2.41 -7.81 5.97
C TYR A 165 -2.02 -7.49 7.42
N ALA A 166 -2.32 -6.29 7.89
CA ALA A 166 -2.23 -5.96 9.30
C ALA A 166 -3.63 -5.72 9.92
N HIS A 167 -4.71 -6.09 9.20
CA HIS A 167 -6.08 -6.03 9.68
C HIS A 167 -6.89 -7.29 9.33
N ILE A 168 -7.93 -7.55 10.12
CA ILE A 168 -8.96 -8.57 9.85
C ILE A 168 -10.31 -8.01 10.29
N HIS A 169 -11.34 -8.17 9.46
CA HIS A 169 -12.73 -7.87 9.81
C HIS A 169 -13.39 -9.03 10.56
N ASN A 170 -14.15 -8.69 11.60
CA ASN A 170 -15.11 -9.58 12.20
C ASN A 170 -16.51 -9.05 11.88
N TYR A 171 -17.17 -9.68 10.92
CA TYR A 171 -18.49 -9.24 10.45
C TYR A 171 -19.61 -9.51 11.46
N GLU A 172 -19.50 -10.55 12.28
CA GLU A 172 -20.49 -10.88 13.32
C GLU A 172 -20.54 -9.78 14.39
N LYS A 173 -19.36 -9.31 14.82
CA LYS A 173 -19.22 -8.26 15.83
C LYS A 173 -19.15 -6.86 15.24
N ASN A 174 -19.17 -6.73 13.92
CA ASN A 174 -18.93 -5.48 13.19
C ASN A 174 -17.69 -4.73 13.69
N THR A 175 -16.57 -5.46 13.87
CA THR A 175 -15.30 -4.89 14.32
C THR A 175 -14.18 -5.14 13.32
N ILE A 176 -13.13 -4.35 13.43
CA ILE A 176 -11.87 -4.53 12.71
C ILE A 176 -10.73 -4.69 13.72
N LEU A 177 -10.02 -5.80 13.63
CA LEU A 177 -8.77 -6.00 14.37
C LEU A 177 -7.63 -5.44 13.53
N MET A 178 -6.81 -4.61 14.11
CA MET A 178 -5.59 -4.05 13.52
C MET A 178 -4.40 -4.47 14.37
N LYS A 179 -3.41 -5.15 13.79
CA LYS A 179 -2.25 -5.64 14.52
C LYS A 179 -1.00 -5.61 13.66
N ARG A 180 0.05 -5.00 14.17
CA ARG A 180 1.31 -4.74 13.46
C ARG A 180 1.99 -6.02 12.98
N VAL A 181 2.47 -6.00 11.74
CA VAL A 181 3.33 -7.03 11.17
C VAL A 181 4.76 -6.54 11.20
N LYS A 182 5.67 -7.37 11.68
CA LYS A 182 7.10 -7.06 11.76
C LYS A 182 7.91 -8.09 10.98
N ILE A 183 8.76 -7.59 10.10
CA ILE A 183 9.70 -8.41 9.33
C ILE A 183 11.11 -7.95 9.68
N GLY A 184 11.91 -8.87 10.20
CA GLY A 184 13.30 -8.63 10.57
C GLY A 184 14.22 -8.42 9.37
N ASN A 185 15.52 -8.36 9.61
CA ASN A 185 16.51 -8.13 8.58
C ASN A 185 16.76 -9.40 7.74
N ASN A 186 17.24 -9.21 6.51
CA ASN A 186 17.67 -10.28 5.59
C ASN A 186 16.57 -11.34 5.31
N CYS A 187 15.30 -10.98 5.41
CA CYS A 187 14.20 -11.91 5.19
C CYS A 187 13.86 -12.04 3.70
N ILE A 188 13.48 -13.25 3.31
CA ILE A 188 12.95 -13.56 1.98
C ILE A 188 11.50 -13.99 2.13
N ILE A 189 10.59 -13.27 1.49
CA ILE A 189 9.17 -13.58 1.41
C ILE A 189 8.90 -14.06 0.00
N GLY A 190 8.59 -15.35 -0.16
CA GLY A 190 8.33 -15.99 -1.45
C GLY A 190 7.10 -15.40 -2.15
N ALA A 191 7.06 -15.53 -3.48
CA ALA A 191 5.95 -15.06 -4.30
C ALA A 191 4.61 -15.68 -3.85
N GLY A 192 3.53 -14.88 -3.85
CA GLY A 192 2.21 -15.36 -3.45
C GLY A 192 2.04 -15.71 -1.97
N ALA A 193 3.06 -15.52 -1.12
CA ALA A 193 2.91 -15.76 0.32
C ALA A 193 1.96 -14.75 0.96
N ILE A 194 1.21 -15.18 1.99
CA ILE A 194 0.28 -14.32 2.73
C ILE A 194 0.74 -14.23 4.17
N ILE A 195 0.86 -13.00 4.67
CA ILE A 195 1.24 -12.73 6.05
C ILE A 195 0.06 -12.03 6.73
N MET A 196 -0.43 -12.65 7.82
CA MET A 196 -1.62 -12.21 8.53
C MET A 196 -1.28 -11.25 9.70
N PRO A 197 -2.26 -10.50 10.22
CA PRO A 197 -2.03 -9.49 11.25
C PRO A 197 -1.33 -10.01 12.49
N GLY A 198 -0.38 -9.23 12.97
CA GLY A 198 0.38 -9.54 14.18
C GLY A 198 1.48 -10.57 13.98
N ALA A 199 1.71 -11.04 12.77
CA ALA A 199 2.83 -11.94 12.49
C ALA A 199 4.17 -11.25 12.67
N VAL A 200 5.16 -12.00 13.14
CA VAL A 200 6.54 -11.56 13.29
C VAL A 200 7.46 -12.55 12.58
N LEU A 201 8.21 -12.08 11.64
CA LEU A 201 9.32 -12.80 11.03
C LEU A 201 10.62 -12.26 11.66
N GLU A 202 11.32 -13.10 12.41
CA GLU A 202 12.63 -12.71 12.96
C GLU A 202 13.67 -12.62 11.83
N ASP A 203 14.88 -12.17 12.12
CA ASP A 203 15.95 -12.01 11.12
C ASP A 203 16.25 -13.32 10.37
N ASP A 204 16.71 -13.19 9.14
CA ASP A 204 17.18 -14.30 8.29
C ASP A 204 16.09 -15.36 7.98
N VAL A 205 14.80 -15.05 8.19
CA VAL A 205 13.69 -15.94 7.87
C VAL A 205 13.50 -16.05 6.36
N LYS A 206 13.31 -17.29 5.88
CA LYS A 206 12.93 -17.57 4.49
C LYS A 206 11.53 -18.17 4.47
N LEU A 207 10.58 -17.45 3.92
CA LEU A 207 9.19 -17.88 3.73
C LEU A 207 9.02 -18.35 2.29
N ALA A 208 8.64 -19.62 2.09
CA ALA A 208 8.46 -20.20 0.77
C ALA A 208 7.28 -19.53 0.02
N ALA A 209 7.30 -19.63 -1.30
CA ALA A 209 6.21 -19.17 -2.17
C ALA A 209 4.88 -19.85 -1.78
N GLY A 210 3.79 -19.09 -1.81
CA GLY A 210 2.44 -19.55 -1.46
C GLY A 210 2.21 -19.93 0.01
N ALA A 211 3.18 -19.74 0.89
CA ALA A 211 3.00 -20.03 2.31
C ALA A 211 2.10 -19.02 3.00
N ILE A 212 1.32 -19.45 4.01
CA ILE A 212 0.45 -18.56 4.81
C ILE A 212 0.91 -18.52 6.26
N VAL A 213 1.40 -17.35 6.67
CA VAL A 213 1.72 -17.04 8.07
C VAL A 213 0.44 -16.59 8.75
N THR A 214 0.01 -17.33 9.77
CA THR A 214 -1.25 -17.09 10.46
C THR A 214 -1.18 -15.91 11.42
N LYS A 215 -2.34 -15.46 11.91
CA LYS A 215 -2.46 -14.33 12.84
C LYS A 215 -1.56 -14.54 14.07
N SER A 216 -0.71 -13.54 14.36
CA SER A 216 0.19 -13.52 15.51
C SER A 216 1.22 -14.65 15.54
N GLN A 217 1.45 -15.34 14.43
CA GLN A 217 2.48 -16.35 14.32
C GLN A 217 3.88 -15.71 14.33
N ILE A 218 4.81 -16.34 15.05
CA ILE A 218 6.21 -15.91 15.12
C ILE A 218 7.05 -16.93 14.39
N LEU A 219 7.76 -16.49 13.35
CA LEU A 219 8.72 -17.30 12.62
C LEU A 219 10.14 -16.98 13.14
N LYS A 220 10.81 -18.02 13.61
CA LYS A 220 12.10 -17.91 14.32
C LYS A 220 13.27 -17.70 13.39
N LYS A 221 14.23 -16.93 13.87
CA LYS A 221 15.46 -16.51 13.18
C LYS A 221 16.16 -17.65 12.43
N GLY A 222 16.57 -17.36 11.18
CA GLY A 222 17.38 -18.24 10.36
C GLY A 222 16.67 -19.50 9.85
N LYS A 223 15.33 -19.60 10.06
CA LYS A 223 14.55 -20.78 9.68
C LYS A 223 13.85 -20.60 8.35
N ILE A 224 13.51 -21.75 7.74
CA ILE A 224 12.72 -21.81 6.50
C ILE A 224 11.32 -22.29 6.83
N TYR A 225 10.31 -21.60 6.31
CA TYR A 225 8.92 -21.93 6.55
C TYR A 225 8.17 -22.12 5.23
N ALA A 226 7.27 -23.10 5.18
CA ALA A 226 6.44 -23.40 4.01
C ALA A 226 5.06 -23.91 4.43
N GLY A 227 4.12 -23.89 3.47
CA GLY A 227 2.78 -24.51 3.61
C GLY A 227 1.72 -23.58 4.20
N ILE A 228 0.52 -24.18 4.39
CA ILE A 228 -0.70 -23.53 4.91
C ILE A 228 -1.25 -24.37 6.05
N PRO A 229 -1.13 -23.92 7.31
CA PRO A 229 -0.33 -22.77 7.79
C PRO A 229 1.17 -23.00 7.63
N ALA A 230 1.96 -21.89 7.60
CA ALA A 230 3.40 -21.95 7.46
C ALA A 230 4.03 -22.71 8.65
N LYS A 231 4.79 -23.77 8.35
CA LYS A 231 5.52 -24.59 9.33
C LYS A 231 7.01 -24.62 8.97
N GLU A 232 7.86 -24.73 10.00
CA GLU A 232 9.29 -24.90 9.80
C GLU A 232 9.58 -26.15 8.97
N ILE A 233 10.42 -25.99 7.96
CA ILE A 233 10.94 -27.09 7.15
C ILE A 233 12.45 -27.15 7.31
N LYS A 234 13.00 -28.36 7.43
CA LYS A 234 14.45 -28.56 7.39
C LYS A 234 14.90 -28.65 5.92
N PRO A 235 15.95 -27.91 5.52
CA PRO A 235 16.50 -28.11 4.18
C PRO A 235 16.89 -29.60 4.04
N LYS A 236 16.46 -30.22 2.94
CA LYS A 236 16.99 -31.54 2.61
C LYS A 236 18.49 -31.40 2.46
N LYS A 237 19.28 -32.15 3.25
CA LYS A 237 20.71 -32.27 3.01
C LYS A 237 20.83 -32.79 1.58
N GLY A 238 21.42 -31.99 0.68
CA GLY A 238 21.67 -32.41 -0.68
C GLY A 238 22.41 -33.74 -0.67
N LYS A 239 21.96 -34.66 -1.55
CA LYS A 239 22.75 -35.82 -1.92
C LYS A 239 23.91 -35.38 -2.79
#